data_4ea6eaaac1db3352e592c4c90be42f80
#
_entry.id   4ea6eaaac1db3352e592c4c90be42f80
#
_cell.length_a   1.000
_cell.length_b   1.000
_cell.length_c   1.000
_cell.angle_alpha   90.00
_cell.angle_beta   90.00
_cell.angle_gamma   90.00
#
_symmetry.space_group_name_H-M   'P 1'
#
loop_
_entity.id
_entity.type
_entity.pdbx_description
1 polymer ?
#
loop_
_entity_poly.entity_id
_entity_poly.type
_entity_poly.pdbx_seq_one_letter_code
_entity_poly.pdbx_strand_id
1 'polypeptide(L)'
;MEWAEAEFGGAVLGDLRLTKRLVQLARQRGAKMQASIAESCGGPSGSRAAYRFYDNPQVNMEAIQIPHRATTVERMRGEAVVLAVQDTTQVDLTRHAHTAGLGYLQDLA
;
A
#
# COMPACT_ATOMS: atom_id res chain seq x y z
N MET A 1 -12.52 1.54 16.77
CA MET A 1 -11.76 0.62 15.89
C MET A 1 -10.51 1.34 15.43
N GLU A 2 -9.41 0.68 15.53
CA GLU A 2 -8.12 1.23 15.13
C GLU A 2 -8.08 1.44 13.61
N TRP A 3 -7.37 2.49 13.14
CA TRP A 3 -7.46 2.95 11.75
C TRP A 3 -7.07 1.88 10.71
N ALA A 4 -5.99 1.13 10.95
CA ALA A 4 -5.53 0.14 9.98
C ALA A 4 -6.51 -1.04 9.87
N GLU A 5 -7.11 -1.44 10.96
CA GLU A 5 -8.18 -2.44 10.98
C GLU A 5 -9.42 -1.93 10.24
N ALA A 6 -9.81 -0.68 10.50
CA ALA A 6 -10.95 -0.07 9.82
C ALA A 6 -10.74 0.02 8.30
N GLU A 7 -9.53 0.33 7.89
CA GLU A 7 -9.19 0.53 6.47
C GLU A 7 -9.00 -0.78 5.71
N PHE A 8 -8.34 -1.77 6.31
CA PHE A 8 -7.88 -2.97 5.60
C PHE A 8 -8.39 -4.30 6.18
N GLY A 9 -9.04 -4.28 7.33
CA GLY A 9 -9.50 -5.51 7.99
C GLY A 9 -10.53 -6.31 7.19
N GLY A 10 -11.22 -5.66 6.25
CA GLY A 10 -12.17 -6.29 5.35
C GLY A 10 -11.55 -6.93 4.09
N ALA A 11 -10.23 -6.87 3.91
CA ALA A 11 -9.58 -7.44 2.73
C ALA A 11 -9.74 -8.97 2.69
N VAL A 12 -10.14 -9.48 1.54
CA VAL A 12 -10.29 -10.92 1.30
C VAL A 12 -9.11 -11.42 0.47
N LEU A 13 -8.15 -12.05 1.16
CA LEU A 13 -6.90 -12.53 0.57
C LEU A 13 -6.83 -14.07 0.52
N GLY A 14 -7.94 -14.75 0.84
CA GLY A 14 -7.99 -16.21 0.85
C GLY A 14 -7.47 -16.87 2.13
N ASP A 15 -6.85 -16.13 3.02
CA ASP A 15 -6.33 -16.60 4.32
C ASP A 15 -6.37 -15.43 5.30
N LEU A 16 -7.04 -15.62 6.43
CA LEU A 16 -7.16 -14.58 7.47
C LEU A 16 -5.80 -14.13 8.03
N ARG A 17 -4.80 -15.00 7.99
CA ARG A 17 -3.45 -14.62 8.43
C ARG A 17 -2.85 -13.55 7.52
N LEU A 18 -3.15 -13.59 6.22
CA LEU A 18 -2.74 -12.57 5.26
C LEU A 18 -3.44 -11.24 5.56
N THR A 19 -4.73 -11.25 5.85
CA THR A 19 -5.46 -10.04 6.22
C THR A 19 -4.91 -9.41 7.51
N LYS A 20 -4.62 -10.23 8.51
CA LYS A 20 -4.00 -9.75 9.75
C LYS A 20 -2.60 -9.16 9.49
N ARG A 21 -1.83 -9.79 8.61
CA ARG A 21 -0.51 -9.27 8.20
C ARG A 21 -0.63 -7.94 7.47
N LEU A 22 -1.61 -7.81 6.58
CA LEU A 22 -1.88 -6.56 5.88
C LEU A 22 -2.16 -5.42 6.88
N VAL A 23 -3.04 -5.65 7.84
CA VAL A 23 -3.38 -4.66 8.88
C VAL A 23 -2.14 -4.26 9.68
N GLN A 24 -1.32 -5.24 10.08
CA GLN A 24 -0.08 -4.99 10.81
C GLN A 24 0.92 -4.19 9.97
N LEU A 25 1.10 -4.53 8.70
CA LEU A 25 1.99 -3.79 7.79
C LEU A 25 1.51 -2.36 7.57
N ALA A 26 0.21 -2.15 7.39
CA ALA A 26 -0.37 -0.82 7.27
C ALA A 26 -0.05 0.02 8.52
N ARG A 27 -0.22 -0.54 9.69
CA ARG A 27 0.07 0.11 10.97
C ARG A 27 1.55 0.47 11.11
N GLN A 28 2.44 -0.47 10.80
CA GLN A 28 3.88 -0.27 10.89
C GLN A 28 4.39 0.74 9.88
N ARG A 29 3.95 0.63 8.62
CA ARG A 29 4.34 1.56 7.56
C ARG A 29 3.75 2.95 7.78
N GLY A 30 2.52 3.03 8.24
CA GLY A 30 1.87 4.30 8.57
C GLY A 30 2.52 5.04 9.73
N ALA A 31 3.06 4.31 10.71
CA ALA A 31 3.76 4.90 11.85
C ALA A 31 5.13 5.48 11.47
N LYS A 32 5.76 4.98 10.41
CA LYS A 32 7.10 5.37 9.96
C LYS A 32 7.14 5.50 8.45
N MET A 33 6.36 6.43 7.90
CA MET A 33 6.17 6.57 6.45
C MET A 33 7.44 6.83 5.66
N GLN A 34 8.42 7.49 6.27
CA GLN A 34 9.71 7.81 5.63
C GLN A 34 10.77 6.72 5.80
N ALA A 35 10.49 5.71 6.62
CA ALA A 35 11.44 4.65 6.92
C ALA A 35 11.42 3.54 5.87
N SER A 36 12.52 2.78 5.79
CA SER A 36 12.59 1.55 5.01
C SER A 36 11.66 0.47 5.59
N ILE A 37 11.44 -0.60 4.84
CA ILE A 37 10.69 -1.76 5.34
C ILE A 37 11.38 -2.33 6.59
N ALA A 38 12.70 -2.45 6.55
CA ALA A 38 13.47 -2.98 7.70
C ALA A 38 13.26 -2.15 8.97
N GLU A 39 13.33 -0.84 8.86
CA GLU A 39 13.15 0.06 10.01
C GLU A 39 11.70 0.07 10.52
N SER A 40 10.73 0.11 9.61
CA SER A 40 9.32 0.20 9.98
C SER A 40 8.76 -1.12 10.51
N CYS A 41 9.28 -2.26 10.05
CA CYS A 41 8.80 -3.59 10.43
C CYS A 41 9.57 -4.22 11.59
N GLY A 42 10.44 -3.50 12.26
CA GLY A 42 11.07 -3.95 13.49
C GLY A 42 12.27 -4.89 13.31
N GLY A 43 12.99 -4.78 12.19
CA GLY A 43 14.24 -5.51 11.98
C GLY A 43 14.12 -6.74 11.08
N PRO A 44 15.09 -7.68 11.12
CA PRO A 44 15.19 -8.77 10.14
C PRO A 44 13.98 -9.70 10.09
N SER A 45 13.42 -10.07 11.23
CA SER A 45 12.26 -10.96 11.31
C SER A 45 11.01 -10.29 10.70
N GLY A 46 10.77 -9.03 11.05
CA GLY A 46 9.66 -8.25 10.51
C GLY A 46 9.82 -7.99 9.01
N SER A 47 11.05 -7.71 8.55
CA SER A 47 11.35 -7.54 7.12
C SER A 47 11.03 -8.81 6.33
N ARG A 48 11.46 -9.98 6.81
CA ARG A 48 11.15 -11.26 6.16
C ARG A 48 9.65 -11.51 6.07
N ALA A 49 8.92 -11.19 7.12
CA ALA A 49 7.46 -11.34 7.14
C ALA A 49 6.80 -10.41 6.11
N ALA A 50 7.28 -9.17 5.99
CA ALA A 50 6.80 -8.21 4.99
C ALA A 50 7.05 -8.70 3.57
N TYR A 51 8.27 -9.14 3.26
CA TYR A 51 8.60 -9.63 1.92
C TYR A 51 7.84 -10.91 1.56
N ARG A 52 7.64 -11.83 2.51
CA ARG A 52 6.80 -13.01 2.29
C ARG A 52 5.36 -12.63 1.97
N PHE A 53 4.85 -11.60 2.61
CA PHE A 53 3.52 -11.07 2.31
C PHE A 53 3.44 -10.55 0.87
N TYR A 54 4.37 -9.67 0.48
CA TYR A 54 4.38 -9.09 -0.86
C TYR A 54 4.63 -10.12 -1.97
N ASP A 55 5.39 -11.18 -1.69
CA ASP A 55 5.68 -12.24 -2.66
C ASP A 55 4.58 -13.31 -2.72
N ASN A 56 3.62 -13.27 -1.82
CA ASN A 56 2.56 -14.29 -1.78
C ASN A 56 1.60 -14.11 -2.97
N PRO A 57 1.38 -15.15 -3.80
CA PRO A 57 0.53 -15.03 -4.99
C PRO A 57 -0.94 -14.76 -4.70
N GLN A 58 -1.41 -14.98 -3.46
CA GLN A 58 -2.77 -14.63 -3.04
C GLN A 58 -2.93 -13.15 -2.72
N VAL A 59 -1.83 -12.43 -2.54
CA VAL A 59 -1.83 -11.00 -2.26
C VAL A 59 -1.81 -10.24 -3.58
N ASN A 60 -2.84 -9.45 -3.82
CA ASN A 60 -2.94 -8.64 -5.02
C ASN A 60 -3.49 -7.24 -4.69
N MET A 61 -3.16 -6.29 -5.55
CA MET A 61 -3.53 -4.89 -5.36
C MET A 61 -5.04 -4.69 -5.27
N GLU A 62 -5.81 -5.36 -6.12
CA GLU A 62 -7.27 -5.21 -6.16
C GLU A 62 -7.91 -5.62 -4.83
N ALA A 63 -7.53 -6.76 -4.29
CA ALA A 63 -8.07 -7.25 -3.01
C ALA A 63 -7.73 -6.32 -1.84
N ILE A 64 -6.57 -5.68 -1.86
CA ILE A 64 -6.16 -4.68 -0.85
C ILE A 64 -6.96 -3.40 -1.01
N GLN A 65 -7.19 -2.95 -2.23
CA GLN A 65 -7.87 -1.67 -2.51
C GLN A 65 -9.38 -1.71 -2.26
N ILE A 66 -10.02 -2.87 -2.38
CA ILE A 66 -11.47 -2.99 -2.21
C ILE A 66 -11.95 -2.42 -0.87
N PRO A 67 -11.44 -2.87 0.30
CA PRO A 67 -11.90 -2.33 1.58
C PRO A 67 -11.49 -0.85 1.75
N HIS A 68 -10.32 -0.47 1.27
CA HIS A 68 -9.84 0.91 1.33
C HIS A 68 -10.77 1.85 0.55
N ARG A 69 -11.14 1.50 -0.67
CA ARG A 69 -12.10 2.28 -1.47
C ARG A 69 -13.47 2.38 -0.79
N ALA A 70 -13.96 1.29 -0.25
CA ALA A 70 -15.25 1.26 0.44
C ALA A 70 -15.25 2.23 1.63
N THR A 71 -14.20 2.22 2.44
CA THR A 71 -14.04 3.12 3.58
C THR A 71 -13.93 4.58 3.14
N THR A 72 -13.22 4.85 2.05
CA THR A 72 -13.11 6.18 1.46
C THR A 72 -14.48 6.71 1.00
N VAL A 73 -15.23 5.89 0.27
CA VAL A 73 -16.59 6.25 -0.18
C VAL A 73 -17.50 6.56 1.01
N GLU A 74 -17.40 5.80 2.08
CA GLU A 74 -18.21 6.01 3.30
C GLU A 74 -17.88 7.37 3.94
N ARG A 75 -16.60 7.73 4.00
CA ARG A 75 -16.18 9.06 4.47
C ARG A 75 -16.72 10.18 3.57
N MET A 76 -16.70 9.97 2.26
CA MET A 76 -17.21 10.96 1.28
C MET A 76 -18.70 11.23 1.44
N ARG A 77 -19.49 10.24 1.83
CA ARG A 77 -20.93 10.39 2.01
C ARG A 77 -21.31 11.38 3.09
N GLY A 78 -20.44 11.58 4.08
CA GLY A 78 -20.66 12.54 5.16
C GLY A 78 -20.34 13.99 4.80
N GLU A 79 -19.79 14.25 3.60
CA GLU A 79 -19.28 15.55 3.23
C GLU A 79 -20.14 16.22 2.16
N ALA A 80 -20.35 17.54 2.30
CA ALA A 80 -21.09 18.34 1.32
C ALA A 80 -20.26 18.55 0.04
N VAL A 81 -18.93 18.62 0.16
CA VAL A 81 -18.01 18.83 -0.95
C VAL A 81 -16.85 17.87 -0.82
N VAL A 82 -16.53 17.18 -1.92
CA VAL A 82 -15.37 16.28 -1.98
C VAL A 82 -14.44 16.79 -3.09
N LEU A 83 -13.17 16.99 -2.75
CA LEU A 83 -12.14 17.42 -3.69
C LEU A 83 -11.35 16.22 -4.19
N ALA A 84 -11.30 16.01 -5.49
CA ALA A 84 -10.42 15.03 -6.14
C ALA A 84 -9.15 15.73 -6.58
N VAL A 85 -8.16 15.80 -5.69
CA VAL A 85 -6.90 16.46 -5.95
C VAL A 85 -5.98 15.52 -6.73
N GLN A 86 -5.46 16.01 -7.85
CA GLN A 86 -4.52 15.28 -8.70
C GLN A 86 -3.24 16.09 -8.88
N ASP A 87 -2.12 15.39 -8.82
CA ASP A 87 -0.82 15.97 -9.11
C ASP A 87 0.05 14.93 -9.84
N THR A 88 0.89 15.42 -10.76
CA THR A 88 1.79 14.55 -11.52
C THR A 88 2.97 14.16 -10.65
N THR A 89 3.25 12.85 -10.62
CA THR A 89 4.40 12.31 -9.92
C THR A 89 5.38 11.69 -10.93
N GLN A 90 6.67 11.97 -10.75
CA GLN A 90 7.74 11.32 -11.50
C GLN A 90 8.38 10.27 -10.61
N VAL A 91 8.62 9.10 -11.20
CA VAL A 91 9.34 8.01 -10.53
C VAL A 91 10.60 7.71 -11.34
N ASP A 92 11.75 7.84 -10.70
CA ASP A 92 13.04 7.53 -11.34
C ASP A 92 13.35 6.06 -11.15
N LEU A 93 13.25 5.30 -12.24
CA LEU A 93 13.56 3.87 -12.30
C LEU A 93 14.84 3.59 -13.12
N THR A 94 15.71 4.59 -13.28
CA THR A 94 16.95 4.47 -14.07
C THR A 94 17.81 3.29 -13.61
N ARG A 95 17.86 3.02 -12.30
CA ARG A 95 18.62 1.91 -11.72
C ARG A 95 17.92 0.55 -11.83
N HIS A 96 16.71 0.52 -12.37
CA HIS A 96 15.89 -0.69 -12.53
C HIS A 96 15.69 -1.00 -14.00
N ALA A 97 16.79 -1.20 -14.73
CA ALA A 97 16.85 -1.33 -16.18
C ALA A 97 16.00 -2.49 -16.75
N HIS A 98 15.70 -3.50 -15.92
CA HIS A 98 14.92 -4.67 -16.34
C HIS A 98 13.40 -4.50 -16.12
N THR A 99 12.96 -3.35 -15.63
CA THR A 99 11.52 -3.10 -15.43
C THR A 99 10.84 -2.93 -16.77
N ALA A 100 9.83 -3.77 -17.05
CA ALA A 100 9.06 -3.72 -18.29
C ALA A 100 8.06 -2.57 -18.27
N GLY A 101 7.70 -2.07 -19.45
CA GLY A 101 6.65 -1.07 -19.61
C GLY A 101 7.08 0.37 -19.37
N LEU A 102 8.35 0.62 -19.19
CA LEU A 102 8.89 1.98 -19.02
C LEU A 102 9.20 2.63 -20.36
N GLY A 103 8.87 3.93 -20.45
CA GLY A 103 9.28 4.81 -21.55
C GLY A 103 10.22 5.89 -21.07
N TYR A 104 10.83 6.59 -22.01
CA TYR A 104 11.67 7.74 -21.70
C TYR A 104 10.82 8.97 -21.45
N LEU A 105 11.12 9.71 -20.40
CA LEU A 105 10.68 11.09 -20.31
C LEU A 105 11.56 11.94 -21.24
N GLN A 106 10.92 12.83 -21.96
CA GLN A 106 11.65 13.73 -22.84
C GLN A 106 12.54 14.63 -21.98
N ASP A 107 13.83 14.65 -22.28
CA ASP A 107 14.72 15.63 -21.68
C ASP A 107 14.26 17.02 -22.10
N LEU A 108 13.76 17.76 -21.15
CA LEU A 108 13.50 19.18 -21.31
C LEU A 108 14.82 19.92 -21.06
N ALA A 109 15.76 19.72 -21.97
CA ALA A 109 17.01 20.46 -21.93
C ALA A 109 16.79 21.92 -22.21
#